data_8586a0c642bdb718c12ac46d4aee7fc3
#
_entry.id   8586a0c642bdb718c12ac46d4aee7fc3
#
_cell.length_a   1.000
_cell.length_b   1.000
_cell.length_c   1.000
_cell.angle_alpha   90.00
_cell.angle_beta   90.00
_cell.angle_gamma   90.00
#
_symmetry.space_group_name_H-M   'P 1'
#
loop_
_entity.id
_entity.type
_entity.pdbx_description
1 polymer ?
#
loop_
_entity_poly.entity_id
_entity_poly.type
_entity_poly.pdbx_seq_one_letter_code
_entity_poly.pdbx_strand_id
1 'polypeptide(L)'
;MHRRDFSRSLLMAGAAAASGLGLSPALAQRVGFKEGSDFVRLAKPAPIESPAGQVEVVEFFAYSCIHCFNFEPLFHEWIKRKPSHVTVRRMPVAFNQNFVPMQ
;
A
#
# COMPACT_ATOMS: atom_id res chain seq x y z
N MET A 1 48.99 -5.26 33.28
CA MET A 1 47.56 -5.32 32.79
C MET A 1 47.35 -6.66 32.11
N HIS A 2 46.57 -7.54 32.70
CA HIS A 2 46.30 -8.85 32.13
C HIS A 2 45.15 -8.79 31.12
N ARG A 3 45.25 -9.53 30.03
CA ARG A 3 44.22 -9.62 28.98
C ARG A 3 42.80 -9.91 29.53
N ARG A 4 42.74 -10.59 30.64
CA ARG A 4 41.45 -10.94 31.32
C ARG A 4 40.76 -9.75 31.96
N ASP A 5 41.50 -8.71 32.40
CA ASP A 5 40.94 -7.53 33.05
C ASP A 5 40.33 -6.58 32.01
N PHE A 6 40.91 -6.52 30.78
CA PHE A 6 40.36 -5.75 29.68
C PHE A 6 39.00 -6.32 29.21
N SER A 7 38.89 -7.64 29.11
CA SER A 7 37.64 -8.30 28.72
C SER A 7 36.51 -8.14 29.74
N ARG A 8 36.83 -8.11 31.01
CA ARG A 8 35.85 -7.86 32.10
C ARG A 8 35.36 -6.42 32.12
N SER A 9 36.24 -5.49 31.85
CA SER A 9 35.87 -4.05 31.74
C SER A 9 34.99 -3.77 30.56
N LEU A 10 35.18 -4.45 29.42
CA LEU A 10 34.31 -4.32 28.26
C LEU A 10 32.89 -4.90 28.48
N LEU A 11 32.82 -6.02 29.23
CA LEU A 11 31.52 -6.63 29.53
C LEU A 11 30.69 -5.78 30.49
N MET A 12 31.32 -5.10 31.45
CA MET A 12 30.62 -4.21 32.38
C MET A 12 30.20 -2.90 31.72
N ALA A 13 30.96 -2.37 30.73
CA ALA A 13 30.60 -1.19 29.99
C ALA A 13 29.44 -1.46 29.01
N GLY A 14 29.36 -2.67 28.45
CA GLY A 14 28.28 -3.09 27.56
C GLY A 14 26.91 -3.23 28.24
N ALA A 15 26.90 -3.68 29.51
CA ALA A 15 25.66 -3.84 30.25
C ALA A 15 25.02 -2.52 30.70
N ALA A 16 25.82 -1.46 30.93
CA ALA A 16 25.31 -0.13 31.29
C ALA A 16 24.74 0.65 30.08
N ALA A 17 25.22 0.37 28.87
CA ALA A 17 24.74 1.02 27.65
C ALA A 17 23.39 0.44 27.12
N ALA A 18 23.06 -0.80 27.51
CA ALA A 18 21.83 -1.45 27.07
C ALA A 18 20.55 -0.99 27.82
N SER A 19 20.72 -0.33 28.97
CA SER A 19 19.58 0.15 29.78
C SER A 19 19.14 1.57 29.51
N GLY A 20 19.81 2.31 28.64
CA GLY A 20 19.54 3.73 28.37
C GLY A 20 18.96 4.07 27.00
N LEU A 21 18.96 3.13 26.06
CA LEU A 21 18.28 3.30 24.78
C LEU A 21 16.86 2.76 24.91
N GLY A 22 16.00 3.55 25.54
CA GLY A 22 14.58 3.40 25.34
C GLY A 22 14.29 3.44 23.84
N LEU A 23 14.17 2.27 23.23
CA LEU A 23 13.49 2.13 21.96
C LEU A 23 12.05 2.60 22.23
N SER A 24 11.82 3.91 22.17
CA SER A 24 10.47 4.42 22.04
C SER A 24 9.88 3.67 20.85
N PRO A 25 8.80 2.92 21.01
CA PRO A 25 8.10 2.41 19.85
C PRO A 25 7.81 3.67 19.02
N ALA A 26 8.39 3.74 17.83
CA ALA A 26 7.96 4.71 16.85
C ALA A 26 6.47 4.42 16.69
N LEU A 27 5.65 5.17 17.42
CA LEU A 27 4.23 5.27 17.16
C LEU A 27 4.18 5.79 15.73
N ALA A 28 4.09 4.85 14.79
CA ALA A 28 3.68 5.17 13.44
C ALA A 28 2.37 5.93 13.65
N GLN A 29 2.45 7.25 13.64
CA GLN A 29 1.28 8.09 13.63
C GLN A 29 0.50 7.62 12.43
N ARG A 30 -0.56 6.87 12.68
CA ARG A 30 -1.57 6.62 11.67
C ARG A 30 -2.09 8.01 11.35
N VAL A 31 -1.58 8.58 10.28
CA VAL A 31 -2.17 9.77 9.68
C VAL A 31 -3.57 9.32 9.29
N GLY A 32 -4.51 9.54 10.20
CA GLY A 32 -5.91 9.21 9.96
C GLY A 32 -6.42 10.16 8.89
N PHE A 33 -6.88 9.64 7.77
CA PHE A 33 -7.57 10.45 6.77
C PHE A 33 -8.86 11.03 7.38
N LYS A 34 -9.07 12.34 7.18
CA LYS A 34 -10.19 13.09 7.72
C LYS A 34 -11.24 13.31 6.63
N GLU A 35 -12.48 12.87 6.91
CA GLU A 35 -13.61 13.13 6.03
C GLU A 35 -13.89 14.65 5.93
N GLY A 36 -14.15 15.12 4.72
CA GLY A 36 -14.35 16.54 4.39
C GLY A 36 -13.07 17.31 4.08
N SER A 37 -11.88 16.76 4.43
CA SER A 37 -10.58 17.33 4.10
C SER A 37 -9.81 16.44 3.11
N ASP A 38 -9.67 15.18 3.44
CA ASP A 38 -8.83 14.25 2.67
C ASP A 38 -9.69 13.37 1.73
N PHE A 39 -10.93 13.16 2.06
CA PHE A 39 -11.90 12.42 1.24
C PHE A 39 -13.34 12.88 1.53
N VAL A 40 -14.24 12.58 0.61
CA VAL A 40 -15.68 12.77 0.77
C VAL A 40 -16.37 11.40 0.64
N ARG A 41 -17.21 11.09 1.60
CA ARG A 41 -18.02 9.87 1.56
C ARG A 41 -19.11 10.00 0.50
N LEU A 42 -19.25 9.00 -0.35
CA LEU A 42 -20.32 8.96 -1.34
C LEU A 42 -21.68 8.81 -0.63
N ALA A 43 -22.69 9.59 -1.07
CA ALA A 43 -24.06 9.50 -0.54
C ALA A 43 -24.69 8.13 -0.83
N LYS A 44 -24.30 7.49 -1.94
CA LYS A 44 -24.67 6.13 -2.28
C LYS A 44 -23.40 5.34 -2.58
N PRO A 45 -23.21 4.15 -2.00
CA PRO A 45 -22.10 3.28 -2.37
C PRO A 45 -22.12 2.98 -3.88
N ALA A 46 -20.96 2.87 -4.49
CA ALA A 46 -20.85 2.36 -5.85
C ALA A 46 -21.33 0.90 -5.89
N PRO A 47 -22.03 0.47 -6.95
CA PRO A 47 -22.37 -0.92 -7.12
C PRO A 47 -21.11 -1.78 -7.25
N ILE A 48 -21.08 -2.90 -6.57
CA ILE A 48 -20.02 -3.90 -6.65
C ILE A 48 -20.59 -5.18 -7.25
N GLU A 49 -19.80 -5.85 -8.09
CA GLU A 49 -20.19 -7.11 -8.75
C GLU A 49 -19.57 -8.35 -8.08
N SER A 50 -18.63 -8.10 -7.17
CA SER A 50 -17.96 -9.18 -6.43
C SER A 50 -18.89 -9.82 -5.39
N PRO A 51 -18.74 -11.13 -5.14
CA PRO A 51 -19.46 -11.81 -4.07
C PRO A 51 -19.22 -11.17 -2.69
N ALA A 52 -20.17 -11.36 -1.79
CA ALA A 52 -20.04 -10.90 -0.41
C ALA A 52 -18.75 -11.42 0.26
N GLY A 53 -18.06 -10.55 0.98
CA GLY A 53 -16.80 -10.87 1.64
C GLY A 53 -15.55 -10.75 0.75
N GLN A 54 -15.71 -10.38 -0.51
CA GLN A 54 -14.59 -10.06 -1.40
C GLN A 54 -14.42 -8.55 -1.56
N VAL A 55 -13.19 -8.15 -1.90
CA VAL A 55 -12.84 -6.78 -2.26
C VAL A 55 -12.76 -6.69 -3.78
N GLU A 56 -13.53 -5.77 -4.36
CA GLU A 56 -13.47 -5.50 -5.80
C GLU A 56 -12.50 -4.35 -6.07
N VAL A 57 -11.58 -4.58 -6.99
CA VAL A 57 -10.72 -3.57 -7.59
C VAL A 57 -11.16 -3.38 -9.02
N VAL A 58 -11.60 -2.17 -9.36
CA VAL A 58 -12.02 -1.84 -10.72
C VAL A 58 -10.97 -0.92 -11.33
N GLU A 59 -10.35 -1.36 -12.42
CA GLU A 59 -9.49 -0.53 -13.25
C GLU A 59 -10.32 0.13 -14.35
N PHE A 60 -10.45 1.45 -14.31
CA PHE A 60 -10.97 2.23 -15.41
C PHE A 60 -9.82 2.67 -16.30
N PHE A 61 -9.78 2.20 -17.54
CA PHE A 61 -8.69 2.45 -18.47
C PHE A 61 -9.21 2.88 -19.85
N ALA A 62 -8.33 3.43 -20.69
CA ALA A 62 -8.63 3.65 -22.10
C ALA A 62 -7.54 3.02 -22.97
N TYR A 63 -7.91 2.39 -24.07
CA TYR A 63 -6.97 1.76 -25.00
C TYR A 63 -5.97 2.75 -25.62
N SER A 64 -6.34 4.01 -25.74
CA SER A 64 -5.49 5.10 -26.24
C SER A 64 -4.67 5.79 -25.16
N CYS A 65 -4.74 5.37 -23.91
CA CYS A 65 -4.06 6.01 -22.79
C CYS A 65 -2.65 5.44 -22.61
N ILE A 66 -1.62 6.23 -22.95
CA ILE A 66 -0.21 5.82 -22.78
C ILE A 66 0.14 5.51 -21.32
N HIS A 67 -0.47 6.20 -20.35
CA HIS A 67 -0.23 5.95 -18.92
C HIS A 67 -0.82 4.61 -18.50
N CYS A 68 -1.99 4.23 -19.00
CA CYS A 68 -2.58 2.92 -18.77
C CYS A 68 -1.68 1.82 -19.37
N PHE A 69 -1.18 2.03 -20.60
CA PHE A 69 -0.25 1.11 -21.24
C PHE A 69 1.04 0.92 -20.42
N ASN A 70 1.63 1.99 -19.94
CA ASN A 70 2.85 1.93 -19.12
C ASN A 70 2.61 1.29 -17.75
N PHE A 71 1.40 1.39 -17.21
CA PHE A 71 1.01 0.78 -15.93
C PHE A 71 0.73 -0.73 -16.06
N GLU A 72 0.30 -1.19 -17.22
CA GLU A 72 -0.12 -2.57 -17.49
C GLU A 72 0.85 -3.66 -16.96
N PRO A 73 2.18 -3.59 -17.20
CA PRO A 73 3.09 -4.61 -16.70
C PRO A 73 3.09 -4.72 -15.18
N LEU A 74 3.07 -3.59 -14.47
CA LEU A 74 3.06 -3.54 -13.01
C LEU A 74 1.74 -4.08 -12.46
N PHE A 75 0.63 -3.70 -13.07
CA PHE A 75 -0.70 -4.16 -12.68
C PHE A 75 -0.87 -5.65 -12.91
N HIS A 76 -0.40 -6.18 -14.03
CA HIS A 76 -0.43 -7.60 -14.33
C HIS A 76 0.38 -8.43 -13.32
N GLU A 77 1.57 -7.98 -12.95
CA GLU A 77 2.37 -8.65 -11.92
C GLU A 77 1.71 -8.59 -10.53
N TRP A 78 1.02 -7.51 -10.22
CA TRP A 78 0.24 -7.43 -8.99
C TRP A 78 -0.95 -8.38 -9.00
N ILE A 79 -1.68 -8.50 -10.13
CA ILE A 79 -2.80 -9.43 -10.28
C ILE A 79 -2.38 -10.87 -9.97
N LYS A 80 -1.19 -11.30 -10.39
CA LYS A 80 -0.67 -12.64 -10.10
C LYS A 80 -0.44 -12.90 -8.61
N ARG A 81 -0.19 -11.85 -7.84
CA ARG A 81 0.18 -11.92 -6.41
C ARG A 81 -0.91 -11.42 -5.47
N LYS A 82 -2.02 -10.91 -6.00
CA LYS A 82 -3.10 -10.38 -5.17
C LYS A 82 -3.67 -11.45 -4.23
N PRO A 83 -4.18 -11.09 -3.05
CA PRO A 83 -4.89 -12.02 -2.17
C PRO A 83 -6.10 -12.67 -2.87
N SER A 84 -6.42 -13.89 -2.48
CA SER A 84 -7.53 -14.65 -3.09
C SER A 84 -8.91 -14.01 -2.93
N HIS A 85 -9.09 -13.23 -1.86
CA HIS A 85 -10.34 -12.50 -1.59
C HIS A 85 -10.46 -11.18 -2.37
N VAL A 86 -9.48 -10.84 -3.22
CA VAL A 86 -9.53 -9.66 -4.09
C VAL A 86 -9.90 -10.10 -5.50
N THR A 87 -10.94 -9.50 -6.06
CA THR A 87 -11.33 -9.63 -7.47
C THR A 87 -10.89 -8.41 -8.25
N VAL A 88 -10.61 -8.58 -9.53
CA VAL A 88 -10.23 -7.48 -10.41
C VAL A 88 -11.17 -7.45 -11.59
N ARG A 89 -11.74 -6.29 -11.85
CA ARG A 89 -12.56 -6.01 -13.03
C ARG A 89 -11.93 -4.86 -13.81
N ARG A 90 -11.86 -5.03 -15.13
CA ARG A 90 -11.31 -4.02 -16.03
C ARG A 90 -12.44 -3.43 -16.85
N MET A 91 -12.52 -2.11 -16.90
CA MET A 91 -13.59 -1.39 -17.58
C MET A 91 -12.99 -0.32 -18.50
N PRO A 92 -13.10 -0.49 -19.82
CA PRO A 92 -12.71 0.55 -20.74
C PRO A 92 -13.67 1.73 -20.63
N VAL A 93 -13.13 2.95 -20.68
CA VAL A 93 -13.89 4.19 -20.58
C VAL A 93 -13.52 5.17 -21.68
N ALA A 94 -14.52 5.91 -22.18
CA ALA A 94 -14.31 7.04 -23.05
C ALA A 94 -14.23 8.32 -22.22
N PHE A 95 -13.08 8.98 -22.22
CA PHE A 95 -12.93 10.28 -21.57
C PHE A 95 -13.55 11.43 -22.40
N ASN A 96 -13.77 11.21 -23.68
CA ASN A 96 -14.46 12.12 -24.59
C ASN A 96 -15.00 11.35 -25.81
N GLN A 97 -15.75 12.04 -26.68
CA GLN A 97 -16.41 11.44 -27.86
C GLN A 97 -15.43 10.75 -28.83
N ASN A 98 -14.20 11.23 -28.94
CA ASN A 98 -13.21 10.63 -29.84
C ASN A 98 -12.74 9.24 -29.40
N PHE A 99 -12.93 8.90 -28.12
CA PHE A 99 -12.54 7.59 -27.56
C PHE A 99 -13.67 6.55 -27.59
N VAL A 100 -14.91 6.96 -27.87
CA VAL A 100 -16.05 6.03 -27.91
C VAL A 100 -15.82 4.84 -28.86
N PRO A 101 -15.27 5.01 -30.09
CA PRO A 101 -15.01 3.88 -30.99
C PRO A 101 -13.90 2.92 -30.51
N MET A 102 -13.17 3.29 -29.47
CA MET A 102 -12.01 2.54 -28.94
C MET A 102 -12.30 1.81 -27.62
N GLN A 103 -13.55 1.55 -27.31
CA GLN A 103 -13.98 0.82 -26.10
C GLN A 103 -14.30 -0.64 -26.37
#